data_018ed926b2f9655bdcfeeb166307b7fb
#
_entry.id   018ed926b2f9655bdcfeeb166307b7fb
#
_cell.length_a   1.000
_cell.length_b   1.000
_cell.length_c   1.000
_cell.angle_alpha   90.00
_cell.angle_beta   90.00
_cell.angle_gamma   90.00
#
_symmetry.space_group_name_H-M   'P 1'
#
loop_
_entity.id
_entity.type
_entity.pdbx_description
1 polymer ?
#
loop_
_entity_poly.entity_id
_entity_poly.type
_entity_poly.pdbx_seq_one_letter_code
_entity_poly.pdbx_strand_id
1 'polypeptide(L)'
;MRKILYSLSVLFCLILSSCFGDLDTMPLDESQLVTENVYSTAEGYTGVLAKCYASLILTGQQGGDGGDGDLEGANEGYSGYIRLLFYLEELDTDNFLMPSTSNGLRQCLNLQWDAANASVVTWTYQRLYMTIAYTNEILRECTESKLQERGVWDALKDDYIHYRAEARFIRAYCYSMLCDLFGSVPYIDENTGVKDIPQQWSRKEIFNFALTELQQIENDLAAPGENEYGRVDRVADWFLQARMYLNAEVWTGEENYQKAYEYAKKVIDDGHYPLASDYRHIFLADNETCSEIIWPLVQDGQHAQSSTGTNFFVKAFVNGPMDELYQTGVGSRGWGNVRAKTTLVDAFDADDVIFNTEDTWGNQKKDKRAQFMTALPGQVKETWDENMAMTSTFTCGYGYIKWRNVTKDDQLCAAGDTYTSIDFPLFRTADAYLMAAEAILRGANAPRSTALDYVNEIRERPYMSDKYAQAGIRSDVSGKINESELNLDFMLAERQREFASELVRRTDLIRFGKFTKNNNWDWKNGERTGTDVDDKYLLFPIPESELVNNPTLKQNEGY
;
A
#
# COMPACT_ATOMS: atom_id res chain seq x y z
N MET A 1 22.40 45.16 60.07
CA MET A 1 21.44 44.12 59.59
C MET A 1 20.75 44.51 58.28
N ARG A 2 20.10 45.64 58.08
CA ARG A 2 19.44 45.99 56.80
C ARG A 2 20.36 45.98 55.56
N LYS A 3 21.61 46.50 55.68
CA LYS A 3 22.57 46.50 54.54
C LYS A 3 23.06 45.11 54.14
N ILE A 4 23.14 44.16 55.10
CA ILE A 4 23.52 42.77 54.83
C ILE A 4 22.35 42.02 54.16
N LEU A 5 21.10 42.33 54.52
CA LEU A 5 19.91 41.75 53.85
C LEU A 5 19.80 42.17 52.39
N TYR A 6 20.07 43.45 52.07
CA TYR A 6 20.10 43.95 50.66
C TYR A 6 21.21 43.30 49.86
N SER A 7 22.40 43.12 50.42
CA SER A 7 23.50 42.44 49.75
C SER A 7 23.21 40.96 49.50
N LEU A 8 22.56 40.27 50.44
CA LEU A 8 22.11 38.87 50.25
C LEU A 8 20.98 38.74 49.21
N SER A 9 20.02 39.70 49.16
CA SER A 9 18.96 39.70 48.15
C SER A 9 19.49 39.97 46.75
N VAL A 10 20.45 40.86 46.59
CA VAL A 10 21.09 41.11 45.29
C VAL A 10 21.94 39.93 44.83
N LEU A 11 22.64 39.25 45.74
CA LEU A 11 23.40 38.03 45.45
C LEU A 11 22.47 36.87 45.06
N PHE A 12 21.30 36.76 45.70
CA PHE A 12 20.30 35.75 45.41
C PHE A 12 19.62 35.99 44.05
N CYS A 13 19.36 37.22 43.67
CA CYS A 13 18.85 37.59 42.33
C CYS A 13 19.88 37.33 41.21
N LEU A 14 21.18 37.46 41.47
CA LEU A 14 22.23 37.14 40.53
C LEU A 14 22.45 35.64 40.30
N ILE A 15 22.08 34.81 41.28
CA ILE A 15 22.14 33.35 41.16
C ILE A 15 20.93 32.79 40.33
N LEU A 16 19.81 33.51 40.28
CA LEU A 16 18.63 33.11 39.56
C LEU A 16 18.68 33.49 38.04
N SER A 17 19.65 34.28 37.61
CA SER A 17 19.83 34.64 36.20
C SER A 17 20.77 33.71 35.41
N SER A 18 21.26 32.63 36.07
CA SER A 18 22.27 31.73 35.47
C SER A 18 21.67 30.55 34.69
N CYS A 19 20.36 30.43 34.52
CA CYS A 19 19.75 29.25 33.90
C CYS A 19 19.01 29.52 32.60
N PHE A 20 19.25 30.62 31.92
CA PHE A 20 18.59 30.91 30.62
C PHE A 20 19.33 30.39 29.37
N GLY A 21 20.56 29.91 29.50
CA GLY A 21 21.35 29.36 28.40
C GLY A 21 21.66 27.88 28.50
N ASP A 22 21.27 27.23 29.59
CA ASP A 22 21.68 25.84 29.88
C ASP A 22 20.70 24.79 29.32
N LEU A 23 19.65 25.23 28.62
CA LEU A 23 18.67 24.37 27.95
C LEU A 23 18.92 24.25 26.42
N ASP A 24 19.83 25.03 25.88
CA ASP A 24 20.32 24.95 24.50
C ASP A 24 21.66 24.17 24.46
N THR A 25 21.70 23.02 25.07
CA THR A 25 22.87 22.15 24.97
C THR A 25 22.82 21.37 23.66
N MET A 26 23.69 21.74 22.73
CA MET A 26 24.02 20.87 21.59
C MET A 26 24.67 19.59 22.14
N PRO A 27 24.29 18.39 21.67
CA PRO A 27 24.99 17.17 22.03
C PRO A 27 26.47 17.32 21.73
N LEU A 28 27.33 16.99 22.68
CA LEU A 28 28.79 16.98 22.50
C LEU A 28 29.29 15.84 21.61
N ASP A 29 28.42 14.93 21.26
CA ASP A 29 28.70 13.82 20.35
C ASP A 29 28.37 14.28 18.91
N GLU A 30 29.42 14.54 18.12
CA GLU A 30 29.29 14.94 16.70
C GLU A 30 28.63 13.85 15.84
N SER A 31 28.48 12.61 16.35
CA SER A 31 27.77 11.53 15.68
C SER A 31 26.24 11.57 15.88
N GLN A 32 25.74 12.41 16.79
CA GLN A 32 24.31 12.59 16.94
C GLN A 32 23.76 13.51 15.83
N LEU A 33 22.80 12.96 15.07
CA LEU A 33 22.09 13.70 14.02
C LEU A 33 21.12 14.70 14.66
N VAL A 34 21.54 15.96 14.77
CA VAL A 34 20.66 17.08 15.13
C VAL A 34 20.22 17.78 13.84
N THR A 35 19.09 18.49 13.90
CA THR A 35 18.50 19.20 12.75
C THR A 35 19.54 20.04 12.00
N GLU A 36 20.38 20.78 12.71
CA GLU A 36 21.44 21.63 12.14
C GLU A 36 22.45 20.83 11.32
N ASN A 37 22.83 19.64 11.79
CA ASN A 37 23.79 18.79 11.07
C ASN A 37 23.16 18.14 9.85
N VAL A 38 21.93 17.64 9.96
CA VAL A 38 21.20 17.00 8.84
C VAL A 38 21.01 17.97 7.68
N TYR A 39 20.55 19.19 7.97
CA TYR A 39 20.23 20.18 6.93
C TYR A 39 21.40 21.13 6.58
N SER A 40 22.62 20.78 6.97
CA SER A 40 23.82 21.54 6.60
C SER A 40 24.33 21.23 5.19
N THR A 41 23.85 20.18 4.54
CA THR A 41 24.27 19.75 3.20
C THR A 41 23.06 19.40 2.31
N ALA A 42 23.24 19.41 0.99
CA ALA A 42 22.21 19.00 0.03
C ALA A 42 21.82 17.52 0.22
N GLU A 43 22.79 16.64 0.50
CA GLU A 43 22.57 15.22 0.76
C GLU A 43 21.65 15.00 1.98
N GLY A 44 21.73 15.88 2.98
CA GLY A 44 20.83 15.83 4.12
C GLY A 44 19.36 16.01 3.73
N TYR A 45 19.06 16.96 2.86
CA TYR A 45 17.69 17.17 2.33
C TYR A 45 17.23 15.97 1.50
N THR A 46 18.08 15.45 0.62
CA THR A 46 17.79 14.22 -0.15
C THR A 46 17.54 13.04 0.76
N GLY A 47 18.35 12.89 1.83
CA GLY A 47 18.19 11.83 2.82
C GLY A 47 16.86 11.90 3.59
N VAL A 48 16.38 13.12 3.92
CA VAL A 48 15.06 13.28 4.58
C VAL A 48 13.93 13.00 3.61
N LEU A 49 14.02 13.42 2.34
CA LEU A 49 13.05 13.03 1.31
C LEU A 49 13.02 11.49 1.15
N ALA A 50 14.19 10.86 1.03
CA ALA A 50 14.29 9.41 0.96
C ALA A 50 13.66 8.71 2.19
N LYS A 51 13.75 9.31 3.39
CA LYS A 51 13.09 8.81 4.59
C LYS A 51 11.56 8.83 4.49
N CYS A 52 10.98 9.82 3.78
CA CYS A 52 9.54 9.84 3.53
C CYS A 52 9.10 8.61 2.72
N TYR A 53 9.82 8.26 1.66
CA TYR A 53 9.58 7.04 0.87
C TYR A 53 9.86 5.78 1.69
N ALA A 54 11.01 5.73 2.37
CA ALA A 54 11.45 4.58 3.14
C ALA A 54 10.48 4.21 4.27
N SER A 55 9.74 5.17 4.83
CA SER A 55 8.75 4.91 5.88
C SER A 55 7.57 4.04 5.43
N LEU A 56 7.33 3.95 4.11
CA LEU A 56 6.36 3.05 3.50
C LEU A 56 6.98 1.68 3.12
N ILE A 57 8.28 1.51 3.28
CA ILE A 57 9.05 0.34 2.84
C ILE A 57 9.62 -0.42 4.03
N LEU A 58 10.28 0.30 4.94
CA LEU A 58 11.05 -0.24 6.06
C LEU A 58 10.31 -0.09 7.39
N THR A 59 10.72 -0.86 8.39
CA THR A 59 10.16 -0.86 9.75
C THR A 59 11.14 -0.36 10.82
N GLY A 60 12.32 0.08 10.39
CA GLY A 60 13.39 0.58 11.26
C GLY A 60 14.65 0.87 10.45
N GLN A 61 15.78 1.09 11.13
CA GLN A 61 17.03 1.49 10.49
C GLN A 61 18.09 0.36 10.43
N GLN A 62 17.87 -0.74 11.14
CA GLN A 62 18.88 -1.80 11.30
C GLN A 62 18.66 -3.02 10.39
N GLY A 63 17.90 -2.93 9.32
CA GLY A 63 17.62 -4.04 8.41
C GLY A 63 16.37 -4.83 8.77
N GLY A 64 16.16 -5.95 8.12
CA GLY A 64 14.87 -6.59 7.98
C GLY A 64 14.13 -7.04 9.24
N ASP A 65 14.80 -7.37 10.32
CA ASP A 65 14.24 -7.77 11.61
C ASP A 65 15.22 -7.38 12.73
N GLY A 66 15.74 -6.17 12.67
CA GLY A 66 16.87 -5.72 13.49
C GLY A 66 16.56 -5.43 14.96
N GLY A 67 15.31 -5.54 15.41
CA GLY A 67 14.90 -5.23 16.77
C GLY A 67 14.88 -3.73 17.09
N ASP A 68 14.82 -2.89 16.07
CA ASP A 68 14.83 -1.42 16.13
C ASP A 68 13.58 -0.84 15.46
N GLY A 69 12.42 -1.37 15.86
CA GLY A 69 11.12 -0.98 15.30
C GLY A 69 10.84 0.52 15.46
N ASP A 70 10.37 1.12 14.37
CA ASP A 70 10.05 2.56 14.30
C ASP A 70 8.67 2.92 14.87
N LEU A 71 7.83 1.93 15.16
CA LEU A 71 6.55 2.10 15.85
C LEU A 71 6.61 1.51 17.25
N GLU A 72 6.31 2.32 18.24
CA GLU A 72 6.34 1.91 19.66
C GLU A 72 5.38 0.75 19.93
N GLY A 73 5.87 -0.31 20.56
CA GLY A 73 5.09 -1.49 20.91
C GLY A 73 4.70 -2.38 19.74
N ALA A 74 5.12 -2.06 18.52
CA ALA A 74 4.89 -2.89 17.36
C ALA A 74 5.97 -3.96 17.21
N ASN A 75 5.54 -5.16 16.77
CA ASN A 75 6.48 -6.17 16.30
C ASN A 75 6.87 -5.83 14.86
N GLU A 76 8.17 -5.63 14.61
CA GLU A 76 8.71 -5.27 13.28
C GLU A 76 8.25 -6.22 12.19
N GLY A 77 8.24 -7.53 12.47
CA GLY A 77 7.78 -8.54 11.53
C GLY A 77 6.32 -8.38 11.10
N TYR A 78 5.52 -7.49 11.71
CA TYR A 78 4.13 -7.23 11.36
C TYR A 78 3.86 -5.77 10.95
N SER A 79 4.75 -4.83 11.25
CA SER A 79 4.49 -3.39 11.19
C SER A 79 4.85 -2.71 9.87
N GLY A 80 5.33 -3.43 8.87
CA GLY A 80 5.61 -2.87 7.54
C GLY A 80 4.33 -2.52 6.78
N TYR A 81 4.35 -1.40 6.08
CA TYR A 81 3.18 -0.77 5.50
C TYR A 81 2.36 -1.70 4.58
N ILE A 82 2.98 -2.34 3.59
CA ILE A 82 2.26 -3.20 2.64
C ILE A 82 1.72 -4.48 3.30
N ARG A 83 2.40 -5.00 4.32
CA ARG A 83 1.89 -6.13 5.12
C ARG A 83 0.71 -5.70 5.98
N LEU A 84 0.75 -4.51 6.60
CA LEU A 84 -0.39 -3.95 7.33
C LEU A 84 -1.59 -3.74 6.41
N LEU A 85 -1.37 -3.15 5.23
CA LEU A 85 -2.45 -3.00 4.25
C LEU A 85 -3.01 -4.33 3.76
N PHE A 86 -2.18 -5.38 3.62
CA PHE A 86 -2.70 -6.70 3.29
C PHE A 86 -3.73 -7.18 4.32
N TYR A 87 -3.52 -6.89 5.59
CA TYR A 87 -4.48 -7.27 6.63
C TYR A 87 -5.78 -6.47 6.59
N LEU A 88 -5.74 -5.24 6.11
CA LEU A 88 -6.87 -4.30 6.09
C LEU A 88 -7.52 -4.12 4.71
N GLU A 89 -6.97 -4.70 3.64
CA GLU A 89 -7.48 -4.57 2.28
C GLU A 89 -7.68 -5.92 1.56
N GLU A 90 -7.11 -7.01 2.10
CA GLU A 90 -7.19 -8.35 1.49
C GLU A 90 -7.65 -9.42 2.45
N LEU A 91 -7.13 -9.46 3.69
CA LEU A 91 -7.46 -10.51 4.66
C LEU A 91 -8.91 -10.43 5.15
N ASP A 92 -9.44 -9.22 5.29
CA ASP A 92 -10.82 -8.93 5.68
C ASP A 92 -11.83 -9.06 4.53
N THR A 93 -11.40 -9.58 3.38
CA THR A 93 -12.20 -9.70 2.16
C THR A 93 -12.46 -11.14 1.74
N ASP A 94 -12.99 -11.28 0.53
CA ASP A 94 -13.26 -12.56 -0.12
C ASP A 94 -12.05 -13.19 -0.83
N ASN A 95 -10.85 -12.58 -0.75
CA ASN A 95 -9.67 -13.07 -1.45
C ASN A 95 -8.86 -14.10 -0.67
N PHE A 96 -8.47 -13.78 0.56
CA PHE A 96 -7.47 -14.56 1.29
C PHE A 96 -7.89 -14.85 2.73
N LEU A 97 -7.26 -15.86 3.30
CA LEU A 97 -7.33 -16.17 4.72
C LEU A 97 -5.93 -16.42 5.29
N MET A 98 -5.80 -16.16 6.58
CA MET A 98 -4.60 -16.43 7.35
C MET A 98 -5.00 -16.96 8.74
N PRO A 99 -4.71 -18.23 9.08
CA PRO A 99 -5.11 -18.84 10.34
C PRO A 99 -4.22 -18.37 11.49
N SER A 100 -4.31 -17.11 11.85
CA SER A 100 -3.56 -16.48 12.94
C SER A 100 -4.49 -15.83 13.95
N THR A 101 -4.13 -15.91 15.23
CA THR A 101 -4.84 -15.22 16.31
C THR A 101 -4.06 -14.03 16.85
N SER A 102 -2.85 -13.78 16.34
CA SER A 102 -1.98 -12.71 16.82
C SER A 102 -2.43 -11.34 16.32
N ASN A 103 -2.21 -10.30 17.12
CA ASN A 103 -2.30 -8.89 16.72
C ASN A 103 -3.64 -8.45 16.11
N GLY A 104 -4.72 -9.17 16.39
CA GLY A 104 -6.04 -8.86 15.83
C GLY A 104 -6.30 -9.46 14.43
N LEU A 105 -5.44 -10.34 13.90
CA LEU A 105 -5.60 -10.89 12.55
C LEU A 105 -6.88 -11.71 12.39
N ARG A 106 -7.27 -12.46 13.43
CA ARG A 106 -8.55 -13.17 13.44
C ARG A 106 -9.74 -12.20 13.38
N GLN A 107 -9.64 -11.10 14.11
CA GLN A 107 -10.67 -10.07 14.11
C GLN A 107 -10.80 -9.43 12.72
N CYS A 108 -9.67 -9.18 12.04
CA CYS A 108 -9.69 -8.72 10.64
C CYS A 108 -10.32 -9.76 9.73
N LEU A 109 -9.86 -11.02 9.75
CA LEU A 109 -10.40 -12.10 8.93
C LEU A 109 -11.93 -12.26 9.10
N ASN A 110 -12.42 -12.13 10.32
CA ASN A 110 -13.82 -12.36 10.68
C ASN A 110 -14.69 -11.10 10.63
N LEU A 111 -14.17 -9.92 10.35
CA LEU A 111 -14.89 -8.64 10.50
C LEU A 111 -15.48 -8.50 11.92
N GLN A 112 -14.63 -8.66 12.94
CA GLN A 112 -14.99 -8.61 14.37
C GLN A 112 -14.01 -7.74 15.16
N TRP A 113 -13.38 -6.75 14.50
CA TRP A 113 -12.47 -5.82 15.17
C TRP A 113 -13.22 -4.75 15.97
N ASP A 114 -12.53 -4.21 16.97
CA ASP A 114 -12.90 -3.03 17.72
C ASP A 114 -11.66 -2.17 18.02
N ALA A 115 -11.81 -1.06 18.72
CA ALA A 115 -10.74 -0.11 18.98
C ALA A 115 -9.57 -0.67 19.83
N ALA A 116 -9.77 -1.78 20.53
CA ALA A 116 -8.81 -2.34 21.50
C ALA A 116 -8.22 -3.68 21.06
N ASN A 117 -8.86 -4.42 20.12
CA ASN A 117 -8.52 -5.83 19.88
C ASN A 117 -7.75 -6.09 18.57
N ALA A 118 -7.43 -5.06 17.79
CA ALA A 118 -6.78 -5.19 16.50
C ALA A 118 -5.53 -4.29 16.40
N SER A 119 -4.40 -4.75 16.92
CA SER A 119 -3.13 -3.99 16.93
C SER A 119 -2.69 -3.57 15.53
N VAL A 120 -2.94 -4.40 14.50
CA VAL A 120 -2.60 -4.07 13.11
C VAL A 120 -3.35 -2.83 12.60
N VAL A 121 -4.56 -2.56 13.08
CA VAL A 121 -5.32 -1.34 12.78
C VAL A 121 -4.61 -0.12 13.39
N THR A 122 -4.22 -0.22 14.67
CA THR A 122 -3.47 0.84 15.36
C THR A 122 -2.13 1.12 14.67
N TRP A 123 -1.37 0.09 14.34
CA TRP A 123 -0.07 0.25 13.67
C TRP A 123 -0.20 0.85 12.26
N THR A 124 -1.27 0.53 11.52
CA THR A 124 -1.53 1.16 10.21
C THR A 124 -1.79 2.66 10.36
N TYR A 125 -2.63 3.04 11.33
CA TYR A 125 -2.90 4.44 11.66
C TYR A 125 -1.61 5.19 12.01
N GLN A 126 -0.82 4.64 12.93
CA GLN A 126 0.45 5.22 13.37
C GLN A 126 1.48 5.32 12.24
N ARG A 127 1.58 4.30 11.37
CA ARG A 127 2.48 4.30 10.20
C ARG A 127 2.17 5.45 9.25
N LEU A 128 0.90 5.67 8.95
CA LEU A 128 0.47 6.76 8.08
C LEU A 128 0.79 8.14 8.71
N TYR A 129 0.52 8.33 9.99
CA TYR A 129 0.85 9.59 10.68
C TYR A 129 2.35 9.82 10.85
N MET A 130 3.13 8.78 11.05
CA MET A 130 4.58 8.88 11.07
C MET A 130 5.12 9.35 9.72
N THR A 131 4.61 8.79 8.62
CA THR A 131 4.96 9.23 7.26
C THR A 131 4.58 10.70 7.04
N ILE A 132 3.37 11.11 7.45
CA ILE A 132 2.93 12.52 7.41
C ILE A 132 3.89 13.41 8.23
N ALA A 133 4.35 12.97 9.39
CA ALA A 133 5.28 13.74 10.19
C ALA A 133 6.63 13.96 9.48
N TYR A 134 7.16 12.95 8.79
CA TYR A 134 8.37 13.10 7.96
C TYR A 134 8.16 14.04 6.78
N THR A 135 7.01 13.98 6.11
CA THR A 135 6.70 14.92 5.02
C THR A 135 6.55 16.35 5.53
N ASN A 136 5.93 16.55 6.68
CA ASN A 136 5.81 17.87 7.31
C ASN A 136 7.17 18.41 7.73
N GLU A 137 8.09 17.55 8.18
CA GLU A 137 9.45 17.97 8.53
C GLU A 137 10.20 18.51 7.33
N ILE A 138 10.26 17.78 6.22
CA ILE A 138 10.94 18.28 5.02
C ILE A 138 10.26 19.55 4.47
N LEU A 139 8.94 19.64 4.50
CA LEU A 139 8.21 20.84 4.05
C LEU A 139 8.52 22.07 4.89
N ARG A 140 8.77 21.89 6.20
CA ARG A 140 9.17 22.94 7.14
C ARG A 140 10.61 23.40 6.91
N GLU A 141 11.49 22.46 6.55
CA GLU A 141 12.93 22.71 6.43
C GLU A 141 13.39 23.06 5.01
N CYS A 142 12.74 22.52 3.97
CA CYS A 142 13.08 22.72 2.57
C CYS A 142 12.36 23.95 1.99
N THR A 143 12.70 25.13 2.49
CA THR A 143 12.18 26.42 1.99
C THR A 143 13.33 27.28 1.48
N GLU A 144 13.07 28.15 0.49
CA GLU A 144 14.09 29.03 -0.08
C GLU A 144 14.87 29.81 1.00
N SER A 145 14.16 30.41 1.98
CA SER A 145 14.78 31.17 3.06
C SER A 145 15.74 30.32 3.91
N LYS A 146 15.36 29.09 4.27
CA LYS A 146 16.22 28.21 5.06
C LYS A 146 17.39 27.64 4.26
N LEU A 147 17.17 27.35 2.98
CA LEU A 147 18.26 26.93 2.08
C LEU A 147 19.32 28.02 1.92
N GLN A 148 18.90 29.30 1.80
CA GLN A 148 19.79 30.43 1.75
C GLN A 148 20.51 30.65 3.08
N GLU A 149 19.79 30.62 4.20
CA GLU A 149 20.35 30.76 5.55
C GLU A 149 21.44 29.73 5.85
N ARG A 150 21.22 28.48 5.41
CA ARG A 150 22.15 27.34 5.62
C ARG A 150 23.24 27.24 4.54
N GLY A 151 23.24 28.12 3.53
CA GLY A 151 24.25 28.15 2.48
C GLY A 151 24.20 27.00 1.48
N VAL A 152 23.07 26.29 1.39
CA VAL A 152 22.85 25.13 0.48
C VAL A 152 21.98 25.49 -0.73
N TRP A 153 21.61 26.76 -0.88
CA TRP A 153 20.73 27.23 -1.95
C TRP A 153 21.25 26.91 -3.35
N ASP A 154 22.50 27.17 -3.63
CA ASP A 154 23.06 26.96 -4.98
C ASP A 154 23.07 25.48 -5.39
N ALA A 155 23.09 24.57 -4.43
CA ALA A 155 23.06 23.13 -4.67
C ALA A 155 21.63 22.59 -4.86
N LEU A 156 20.61 23.28 -4.32
CA LEU A 156 19.22 22.73 -4.26
C LEU A 156 18.18 23.61 -4.97
N LYS A 157 18.55 24.79 -5.49
CA LYS A 157 17.61 25.76 -6.08
C LYS A 157 16.79 25.17 -7.26
N ASP A 158 17.34 24.21 -7.98
CA ASP A 158 16.69 23.58 -9.13
C ASP A 158 15.80 22.38 -8.69
N ASP A 159 16.09 21.78 -7.51
CA ASP A 159 15.43 20.56 -7.05
C ASP A 159 14.41 20.78 -5.92
N TYR A 160 14.54 21.87 -5.13
CA TYR A 160 13.75 22.03 -3.90
C TYR A 160 12.24 22.08 -4.14
N ILE A 161 11.79 22.59 -5.29
CA ILE A 161 10.36 22.59 -5.66
C ILE A 161 9.88 21.18 -5.87
N HIS A 162 10.66 20.33 -6.59
CA HIS A 162 10.35 18.92 -6.78
C HIS A 162 10.32 18.17 -5.46
N TYR A 163 11.30 18.38 -4.58
CA TYR A 163 11.32 17.73 -3.24
C TYR A 163 10.09 18.07 -2.41
N ARG A 164 9.67 19.34 -2.45
CA ARG A 164 8.45 19.78 -1.77
C ARG A 164 7.19 19.18 -2.40
N ALA A 165 7.14 19.09 -3.73
CA ALA A 165 6.01 18.49 -4.45
C ALA A 165 5.89 16.99 -4.13
N GLU A 166 6.99 16.25 -4.12
CA GLU A 166 7.01 14.84 -3.75
C GLU A 166 6.58 14.61 -2.28
N ALA A 167 7.06 15.43 -1.35
CA ALA A 167 6.64 15.35 0.04
C ALA A 167 5.13 15.63 0.20
N ARG A 168 4.60 16.61 -0.50
CA ARG A 168 3.15 16.91 -0.53
C ARG A 168 2.36 15.77 -1.17
N PHE A 169 2.87 15.15 -2.22
CA PHE A 169 2.26 13.97 -2.83
C PHE A 169 2.16 12.81 -1.82
N ILE A 170 3.27 12.46 -1.15
CA ILE A 170 3.29 11.37 -0.15
C ILE A 170 2.32 11.68 1.00
N ARG A 171 2.25 12.94 1.45
CA ARG A 171 1.30 13.40 2.46
C ARG A 171 -0.15 13.22 1.99
N ALA A 172 -0.46 13.67 0.78
CA ALA A 172 -1.78 13.52 0.17
C ALA A 172 -2.17 12.04 0.03
N TYR A 173 -1.24 11.18 -0.37
CA TYR A 173 -1.42 9.75 -0.40
C TYR A 173 -1.76 9.18 0.99
N CYS A 174 -0.99 9.53 2.02
CA CYS A 174 -1.27 9.07 3.39
C CYS A 174 -2.64 9.55 3.89
N TYR A 175 -3.02 10.81 3.61
CA TYR A 175 -4.35 11.29 3.95
C TYR A 175 -5.47 10.63 3.15
N SER A 176 -5.24 10.26 1.88
CA SER A 176 -6.21 9.50 1.11
C SER A 176 -6.45 8.10 1.71
N MET A 177 -5.38 7.44 2.20
CA MET A 177 -5.49 6.16 2.90
C MET A 177 -6.18 6.29 4.27
N LEU A 178 -5.88 7.36 5.03
CA LEU A 178 -6.60 7.66 6.27
C LEU A 178 -8.09 7.93 6.02
N CYS A 179 -8.40 8.66 4.94
CA CYS A 179 -9.76 8.93 4.50
C CYS A 179 -10.51 7.65 4.15
N ASP A 180 -9.86 6.71 3.46
CA ASP A 180 -10.47 5.42 3.09
C ASP A 180 -10.70 4.53 4.30
N LEU A 181 -9.66 4.28 5.08
CA LEU A 181 -9.66 3.31 6.18
C LEU A 181 -10.38 3.81 7.44
N PHE A 182 -10.16 5.09 7.82
CA PHE A 182 -10.62 5.63 9.10
C PHE A 182 -11.65 6.76 9.00
N GLY A 183 -11.84 7.33 7.83
CA GLY A 183 -12.82 8.39 7.59
C GLY A 183 -12.41 9.74 8.16
N SER A 184 -13.01 10.16 9.28
CA SER A 184 -12.70 11.43 9.95
C SER A 184 -11.49 11.28 10.85
N VAL A 185 -10.44 12.07 10.62
CA VAL A 185 -9.15 11.95 11.31
C VAL A 185 -8.56 13.32 11.65
N PRO A 186 -7.61 13.43 12.62
CA PRO A 186 -6.94 14.68 12.92
C PRO A 186 -6.13 15.20 11.74
N TYR A 187 -6.22 16.49 11.49
CA TYR A 187 -5.41 17.17 10.50
C TYR A 187 -4.15 17.77 11.12
N ILE A 188 -3.00 17.46 10.52
CA ILE A 188 -1.69 18.03 10.87
C ILE A 188 -0.93 18.40 9.58
N ASP A 189 -0.25 19.54 9.61
CA ASP A 189 0.60 20.02 8.53
C ASP A 189 1.97 20.51 9.04
N GLU A 190 2.79 21.08 8.18
CA GLU A 190 4.10 21.62 8.52
C GLU A 190 4.05 22.82 9.48
N ASN A 191 2.89 23.44 9.67
CA ASN A 191 2.68 24.57 10.58
C ASN A 191 2.16 24.14 11.95
N THR A 192 1.72 22.88 12.08
CA THR A 192 1.22 22.34 13.34
C THR A 192 2.35 22.19 14.34
N GLY A 193 2.25 22.92 15.47
CA GLY A 193 3.27 22.91 16.52
C GLY A 193 3.19 21.67 17.41
N VAL A 194 4.30 21.28 18.03
CA VAL A 194 4.38 20.09 18.93
C VAL A 194 3.41 20.16 20.13
N LYS A 195 2.98 21.38 20.52
CA LYS A 195 2.05 21.60 21.63
C LYS A 195 0.60 21.74 21.19
N ASP A 196 0.35 21.78 19.89
CA ASP A 196 -0.99 21.94 19.37
C ASP A 196 -1.75 20.61 19.47
N ILE A 197 -3.04 20.70 19.78
CA ILE A 197 -3.94 19.55 19.76
C ILE A 197 -4.66 19.57 18.41
N PRO A 198 -4.32 18.65 17.49
CA PRO A 198 -4.92 18.64 16.17
C PRO A 198 -6.44 18.42 16.22
N GLN A 199 -7.18 19.19 15.45
CA GLN A 199 -8.62 19.03 15.31
C GLN A 199 -8.95 17.89 14.37
N GLN A 200 -10.00 17.13 14.68
CA GLN A 200 -10.52 16.13 13.76
C GLN A 200 -11.25 16.81 12.61
N TRP A 201 -10.83 16.49 11.39
CA TRP A 201 -11.54 16.89 10.17
C TRP A 201 -12.46 15.76 9.71
N SER A 202 -13.57 16.14 9.11
CA SER A 202 -14.49 15.17 8.50
C SER A 202 -13.83 14.48 7.31
N ARG A 203 -14.32 13.29 6.96
CA ARG A 203 -13.85 12.52 5.80
C ARG A 203 -13.82 13.37 4.51
N LYS A 204 -14.85 14.21 4.30
CA LYS A 204 -14.94 15.13 3.16
C LYS A 204 -13.87 16.24 3.20
N GLU A 205 -13.56 16.78 4.37
CA GLU A 205 -12.50 17.79 4.51
C GLU A 205 -11.13 17.19 4.23
N ILE A 206 -10.83 15.98 4.72
CA ILE A 206 -9.60 15.25 4.42
C ILE A 206 -9.49 14.93 2.93
N PHE A 207 -10.56 14.45 2.29
CA PHE A 207 -10.63 14.23 0.86
C PHE A 207 -10.29 15.51 0.07
N ASN A 208 -10.94 16.62 0.40
CA ASN A 208 -10.74 17.90 -0.29
C ASN A 208 -9.30 18.42 -0.09
N PHE A 209 -8.74 18.25 1.11
CA PHE A 209 -7.36 18.63 1.38
C PHE A 209 -6.39 17.83 0.49
N ALA A 210 -6.45 16.51 0.54
CA ALA A 210 -5.56 15.66 -0.24
C ALA A 210 -5.66 15.94 -1.74
N LEU A 211 -6.89 16.10 -2.25
CA LEU A 211 -7.12 16.44 -3.64
C LEU A 211 -6.57 17.83 -4.01
N THR A 212 -6.70 18.82 -3.13
CA THR A 212 -6.17 20.17 -3.34
C THR A 212 -4.64 20.16 -3.36
N GLU A 213 -4.00 19.38 -2.47
CA GLU A 213 -2.55 19.19 -2.49
C GLU A 213 -2.09 18.68 -3.87
N LEU A 214 -2.70 17.61 -4.37
CA LEU A 214 -2.38 17.00 -5.66
C LEU A 214 -2.55 18.01 -6.82
N GLN A 215 -3.67 18.70 -6.89
CA GLN A 215 -3.93 19.70 -7.94
C GLN A 215 -2.92 20.85 -7.95
N GLN A 216 -2.41 21.26 -6.78
CA GLN A 216 -1.45 22.33 -6.68
C GLN A 216 -0.05 21.94 -7.10
N ILE A 217 0.32 20.67 -6.89
CA ILE A 217 1.68 20.19 -7.19
C ILE A 217 1.82 19.57 -8.59
N GLU A 218 0.73 19.41 -9.34
CA GLU A 218 0.74 18.72 -10.65
C GLU A 218 1.86 19.20 -11.58
N ASN A 219 2.14 20.51 -11.59
CA ASN A 219 3.20 21.09 -12.44
C ASN A 219 4.56 21.22 -11.73
N ASP A 220 4.60 21.03 -10.41
CA ASP A 220 5.82 21.07 -9.62
C ASP A 220 6.49 19.68 -9.50
N LEU A 221 5.77 18.62 -9.84
CA LEU A 221 6.33 17.27 -9.97
C LEU A 221 7.12 17.13 -11.28
N ALA A 222 8.11 16.25 -11.28
CA ALA A 222 8.85 15.89 -12.48
C ALA A 222 7.90 15.50 -13.63
N ALA A 223 8.31 15.77 -14.86
CA ALA A 223 7.56 15.35 -16.03
C ALA A 223 7.48 13.81 -16.09
N PRO A 224 6.50 13.25 -16.83
CA PRO A 224 6.33 11.81 -16.94
C PRO A 224 7.62 11.07 -17.32
N GLY A 225 8.03 10.11 -16.49
CA GLY A 225 9.22 9.29 -16.71
C GLY A 225 10.56 10.00 -16.49
N GLU A 226 10.59 11.26 -16.06
CA GLU A 226 11.84 12.05 -15.88
C GLU A 226 12.38 12.03 -14.46
N ASN A 227 11.68 11.40 -13.49
CA ASN A 227 12.21 11.26 -12.14
C ASN A 227 13.06 9.98 -12.00
N GLU A 228 13.86 9.92 -10.93
CA GLU A 228 14.56 8.69 -10.56
C GLU A 228 13.58 7.55 -10.24
N TYR A 229 13.95 6.33 -10.59
CA TYR A 229 13.13 5.16 -10.29
C TYR A 229 12.78 5.08 -8.79
N GLY A 230 11.53 4.77 -8.49
CA GLY A 230 11.00 4.74 -7.12
C GLY A 230 10.47 6.08 -6.62
N ARG A 231 10.79 7.19 -7.27
CA ARG A 231 10.25 8.52 -6.95
C ARG A 231 9.04 8.84 -7.83
N VAL A 232 8.10 9.58 -7.28
CA VAL A 232 6.86 9.94 -7.99
C VAL A 232 7.09 11.03 -9.02
N ASP A 233 6.33 10.93 -10.11
CA ASP A 233 6.22 11.93 -11.15
C ASP A 233 4.75 12.37 -11.33
N ARG A 234 4.49 13.16 -12.36
CA ARG A 234 3.15 13.67 -12.65
C ARG A 234 2.14 12.58 -12.99
N VAL A 235 2.57 11.43 -13.52
CA VAL A 235 1.67 10.31 -13.83
C VAL A 235 1.13 9.68 -12.55
N ALA A 236 1.96 9.57 -11.51
CA ALA A 236 1.53 9.10 -10.20
C ALA A 236 0.48 10.05 -9.57
N ASP A 237 0.62 11.36 -9.77
CA ASP A 237 -0.36 12.35 -9.33
C ASP A 237 -1.72 12.16 -10.04
N TRP A 238 -1.72 12.07 -11.36
CA TRP A 238 -2.96 11.82 -12.12
C TRP A 238 -3.62 10.50 -11.70
N PHE A 239 -2.83 9.48 -11.45
CA PHE A 239 -3.33 8.18 -11.02
C PHE A 239 -4.02 8.28 -9.66
N LEU A 240 -3.40 8.94 -8.67
CA LEU A 240 -4.00 9.11 -7.35
C LEU A 240 -5.27 9.96 -7.41
N GLN A 241 -5.28 11.04 -8.20
CA GLN A 241 -6.49 11.83 -8.43
C GLN A 241 -7.62 11.00 -9.06
N ALA A 242 -7.32 10.15 -10.07
CA ALA A 242 -8.30 9.25 -10.66
C ALA A 242 -8.92 8.30 -9.61
N ARG A 243 -8.08 7.68 -8.77
CA ARG A 243 -8.50 6.78 -7.68
C ARG A 243 -9.36 7.50 -6.65
N MET A 244 -8.98 8.69 -6.24
CA MET A 244 -9.76 9.51 -5.30
C MET A 244 -11.12 9.88 -5.88
N TYR A 245 -11.18 10.38 -7.12
CA TYR A 245 -12.43 10.73 -7.77
C TYR A 245 -13.35 9.52 -7.99
N LEU A 246 -12.82 8.35 -8.27
CA LEU A 246 -13.62 7.13 -8.41
C LEU A 246 -14.31 6.73 -7.10
N ASN A 247 -13.64 6.97 -5.95
CA ASN A 247 -14.17 6.68 -4.62
C ASN A 247 -14.90 7.86 -3.97
N ALA A 248 -15.03 9.00 -4.66
CA ALA A 248 -15.59 10.22 -4.08
C ALA A 248 -17.01 10.06 -3.55
N GLU A 249 -17.87 9.29 -4.23
CA GLU A 249 -19.24 9.01 -3.77
C GLU A 249 -19.25 8.36 -2.39
N VAL A 250 -18.39 7.35 -2.16
CA VAL A 250 -18.26 6.67 -0.86
C VAL A 250 -17.70 7.60 0.21
N TRP A 251 -16.71 8.43 -0.15
CA TRP A 251 -15.99 9.23 0.85
C TRP A 251 -16.64 10.56 1.17
N THR A 252 -17.41 11.12 0.24
CA THR A 252 -17.99 12.47 0.36
C THR A 252 -19.51 12.52 0.18
N GLY A 253 -20.11 11.47 -0.36
CA GLY A 253 -21.51 11.45 -0.79
C GLY A 253 -21.75 12.12 -2.15
N GLU A 254 -20.70 12.50 -2.89
CA GLU A 254 -20.79 13.20 -4.18
C GLU A 254 -20.12 12.40 -5.28
N GLU A 255 -20.85 12.09 -6.36
CA GLU A 255 -20.33 11.42 -7.53
C GLU A 255 -19.31 12.29 -8.30
N ASN A 256 -18.19 11.72 -8.71
CA ASN A 256 -17.16 12.41 -9.51
C ASN A 256 -16.60 11.52 -10.63
N TYR A 257 -17.42 10.64 -11.21
CA TYR A 257 -17.00 9.66 -12.21
C TYR A 257 -16.45 10.29 -13.49
N GLN A 258 -16.93 11.48 -13.88
CA GLN A 258 -16.37 12.19 -15.01
C GLN A 258 -14.89 12.56 -14.77
N LYS A 259 -14.58 13.07 -13.59
CA LYS A 259 -13.19 13.40 -13.21
C LYS A 259 -12.32 12.14 -13.09
N ALA A 260 -12.86 11.08 -12.50
CA ALA A 260 -12.17 9.79 -12.44
C ALA A 260 -11.74 9.32 -13.84
N TYR A 261 -12.67 9.37 -14.81
CA TYR A 261 -12.38 9.03 -16.21
C TYR A 261 -11.33 9.96 -16.83
N GLU A 262 -11.46 11.28 -16.66
CA GLU A 262 -10.53 12.25 -17.22
C GLU A 262 -9.09 12.03 -16.75
N TYR A 263 -8.89 11.81 -15.45
CA TYR A 263 -7.57 11.61 -14.88
C TYR A 263 -7.00 10.22 -15.18
N ALA A 264 -7.81 9.17 -15.14
CA ALA A 264 -7.39 7.84 -15.57
C ALA A 264 -6.98 7.83 -17.07
N LYS A 265 -7.74 8.57 -17.90
CA LYS A 265 -7.40 8.74 -19.31
C LYS A 265 -6.08 9.51 -19.52
N LYS A 266 -5.76 10.53 -18.69
CA LYS A 266 -4.45 11.20 -18.75
C LYS A 266 -3.31 10.19 -18.55
N VAL A 267 -3.44 9.27 -17.58
CA VAL A 267 -2.44 8.21 -17.32
C VAL A 267 -2.28 7.31 -18.54
N ILE A 268 -3.40 6.88 -19.13
CA ILE A 268 -3.39 5.97 -20.31
C ILE A 268 -2.79 6.65 -21.53
N ASP A 269 -3.23 7.88 -21.84
CA ASP A 269 -2.85 8.60 -23.05
C ASP A 269 -1.38 9.08 -23.03
N ASP A 270 -0.80 9.29 -21.85
CA ASP A 270 0.57 9.75 -21.71
C ASP A 270 1.57 8.71 -22.25
N GLY A 271 1.38 7.43 -21.95
CA GLY A 271 2.09 6.33 -22.57
C GLY A 271 3.51 6.07 -22.06
N HIS A 272 4.02 6.79 -21.04
CA HIS A 272 5.34 6.51 -20.45
C HIS A 272 5.38 5.19 -19.69
N TYR A 273 4.25 4.78 -19.12
CA TYR A 273 4.10 3.52 -18.40
C TYR A 273 3.14 2.57 -19.13
N PRO A 274 3.53 2.03 -20.31
CA PRO A 274 2.66 1.14 -21.08
C PRO A 274 2.42 -0.18 -20.36
N LEU A 275 1.28 -0.81 -20.64
CA LEU A 275 0.97 -2.14 -20.13
C LEU A 275 2.10 -3.14 -20.45
N ALA A 276 2.47 -3.93 -19.45
CA ALA A 276 3.45 -4.98 -19.62
C ALA A 276 2.93 -6.06 -20.58
N SER A 277 3.75 -6.49 -21.52
CA SER A 277 3.40 -7.59 -22.44
C SER A 277 3.36 -8.95 -21.74
N ASP A 278 4.18 -9.15 -20.70
CA ASP A 278 4.12 -10.30 -19.79
C ASP A 278 3.60 -9.87 -18.42
N TYR A 279 2.36 -10.26 -18.11
CA TYR A 279 1.72 -10.00 -16.82
C TYR A 279 2.57 -10.45 -15.62
N ARG A 280 3.30 -11.56 -15.74
CA ARG A 280 4.09 -12.11 -14.63
C ARG A 280 5.26 -11.22 -14.26
N HIS A 281 5.85 -10.52 -15.24
CA HIS A 281 7.03 -9.68 -15.01
C HIS A 281 6.77 -8.59 -13.94
N ILE A 282 5.53 -8.14 -13.80
CA ILE A 282 5.13 -7.15 -12.79
C ILE A 282 5.46 -7.63 -11.35
N PHE A 283 5.53 -8.94 -11.12
CA PHE A 283 5.60 -9.57 -9.80
C PHE A 283 6.86 -10.45 -9.62
N LEU A 284 7.89 -10.24 -10.44
CA LEU A 284 9.16 -10.96 -10.40
C LEU A 284 10.28 -10.09 -9.83
N ALA A 285 11.43 -10.73 -9.51
CA ALA A 285 12.54 -10.10 -8.80
C ALA A 285 13.34 -9.06 -9.63
N ASP A 286 13.04 -8.92 -10.90
CA ASP A 286 13.60 -7.93 -11.84
C ASP A 286 12.52 -6.99 -12.39
N ASN A 287 11.45 -6.76 -11.60
CA ASN A 287 10.31 -5.96 -12.04
C ASN A 287 10.58 -4.44 -12.06
N GLU A 288 11.72 -3.98 -11.56
CA GLU A 288 12.20 -2.61 -11.75
C GLU A 288 12.38 -2.27 -13.23
N THR A 289 12.51 -3.28 -14.08
CA THR A 289 12.56 -3.11 -15.54
C THR A 289 11.19 -3.23 -16.22
N CYS A 290 10.11 -3.42 -15.46
CA CYS A 290 8.76 -3.52 -15.98
C CYS A 290 8.18 -2.15 -16.29
N SER A 291 7.71 -1.96 -17.52
CA SER A 291 7.20 -0.68 -18.02
C SER A 291 5.88 -0.23 -17.40
N GLU A 292 5.11 -1.14 -16.77
CA GLU A 292 3.75 -0.85 -16.32
C GLU A 292 3.69 -0.16 -14.94
N ILE A 293 4.77 -0.21 -14.16
CA ILE A 293 4.79 0.25 -12.78
C ILE A 293 5.01 1.77 -12.75
N ILE A 294 4.01 2.51 -12.25
CA ILE A 294 4.03 3.98 -12.15
C ILE A 294 4.71 4.41 -10.85
N TRP A 295 4.34 3.80 -9.73
CA TRP A 295 4.96 4.07 -8.44
C TRP A 295 5.21 2.77 -7.69
N PRO A 296 6.45 2.29 -7.68
CA PRO A 296 6.86 1.15 -6.86
C PRO A 296 7.15 1.57 -5.42
N LEU A 297 6.90 0.68 -4.48
CA LEU A 297 7.58 0.69 -3.19
C LEU A 297 8.79 -0.22 -3.34
N VAL A 298 9.97 0.39 -3.47
CA VAL A 298 11.21 -0.29 -3.86
C VAL A 298 11.67 -1.26 -2.77
N GLN A 299 11.92 -2.50 -3.15
CA GLN A 299 12.45 -3.55 -2.28
C GLN A 299 13.77 -4.04 -2.84
N ASP A 300 14.82 -3.99 -2.05
CA ASP A 300 16.13 -4.50 -2.43
C ASP A 300 16.59 -5.50 -1.38
N GLY A 301 16.71 -6.76 -1.75
CA GLY A 301 17.13 -7.83 -0.86
C GLY A 301 18.55 -7.68 -0.28
N GLN A 302 19.29 -6.65 -0.71
CA GLN A 302 20.65 -6.34 -0.20
C GLN A 302 20.68 -5.08 0.70
N HIS A 303 19.99 -3.99 0.31
CA HIS A 303 20.11 -2.69 0.97
C HIS A 303 18.83 -2.25 1.67
N ALA A 304 17.66 -2.50 1.08
CA ALA A 304 16.34 -2.18 1.65
C ALA A 304 15.63 -3.46 2.13
N GLN A 305 16.29 -4.22 3.00
CA GLN A 305 15.78 -5.49 3.51
C GLN A 305 14.58 -5.31 4.40
N SER A 306 13.51 -6.07 4.12
CA SER A 306 12.31 -6.10 4.95
C SER A 306 11.65 -7.48 4.92
N SER A 307 11.36 -8.05 6.07
CA SER A 307 10.53 -9.26 6.19
C SER A 307 9.04 -8.97 6.01
N THR A 308 8.66 -7.70 5.95
CA THR A 308 7.27 -7.22 5.89
C THR A 308 6.88 -6.60 4.55
N GLY A 309 7.85 -6.50 3.66
CA GLY A 309 7.64 -6.06 2.27
C GLY A 309 7.10 -7.17 1.39
N THR A 310 7.52 -7.20 0.13
CA THR A 310 7.16 -8.27 -0.82
C THR A 310 7.69 -9.64 -0.40
N ASN A 311 8.68 -9.68 0.48
CA ASN A 311 9.11 -10.90 1.17
C ASN A 311 7.95 -11.63 1.86
N PHE A 312 7.01 -10.89 2.47
CA PHE A 312 5.78 -11.47 3.02
C PHE A 312 4.92 -12.11 1.93
N PHE A 313 4.73 -11.45 0.79
CA PHE A 313 3.88 -11.95 -0.30
C PHE A 313 4.43 -13.21 -0.95
N VAL A 314 5.74 -13.36 -1.03
CA VAL A 314 6.34 -14.60 -1.55
C VAL A 314 6.29 -15.71 -0.50
N LYS A 315 6.73 -15.45 0.74
CA LYS A 315 6.91 -16.50 1.76
C LYS A 315 5.63 -16.94 2.46
N ALA A 316 4.69 -16.01 2.69
CA ALA A 316 3.46 -16.35 3.40
C ALA A 316 2.49 -17.19 2.56
N PHE A 317 2.55 -17.06 1.24
CA PHE A 317 1.62 -17.72 0.31
C PHE A 317 2.04 -19.14 -0.09
N VAL A 318 3.27 -19.54 0.22
CA VAL A 318 3.82 -20.87 -0.12
C VAL A 318 4.51 -21.50 1.07
N ASN A 319 4.65 -22.83 1.06
CA ASN A 319 5.52 -23.54 2.00
C ASN A 319 6.77 -24.08 1.29
N GLY A 320 7.78 -24.51 2.07
CA GLY A 320 9.04 -25.00 1.51
C GLY A 320 8.88 -26.12 0.46
N PRO A 321 8.06 -27.16 0.69
CA PRO A 321 7.82 -28.19 -0.32
C PRO A 321 7.21 -27.68 -1.63
N MET A 322 6.45 -26.60 -1.60
CA MET A 322 5.89 -26.00 -2.82
C MET A 322 6.97 -25.27 -3.64
N ASP A 323 8.01 -24.75 -3.00
CA ASP A 323 9.10 -24.09 -3.74
C ASP A 323 9.83 -25.05 -4.68
N GLU A 324 10.02 -26.31 -4.26
CA GLU A 324 10.62 -27.34 -5.10
C GLU A 324 9.77 -27.62 -6.35
N LEU A 325 8.43 -27.55 -6.22
CA LEU A 325 7.50 -27.82 -7.32
C LEU A 325 7.31 -26.63 -8.24
N TYR A 326 7.23 -25.42 -7.68
CA TYR A 326 6.74 -24.23 -8.38
C TYR A 326 7.78 -23.13 -8.54
N GLN A 327 9.00 -23.34 -8.08
CA GLN A 327 10.14 -22.46 -8.26
C GLN A 327 9.82 -21.00 -7.86
N THR A 328 9.38 -20.82 -6.62
CA THR A 328 8.98 -19.48 -6.11
C THR A 328 10.18 -18.65 -5.67
N GLY A 329 11.35 -19.27 -5.53
CA GLY A 329 12.60 -18.61 -5.20
C GLY A 329 12.79 -18.32 -3.71
N VAL A 330 12.09 -19.05 -2.83
CA VAL A 330 12.25 -18.92 -1.37
C VAL A 330 12.88 -20.15 -0.70
N GLY A 331 13.15 -21.21 -1.44
CA GLY A 331 13.70 -22.46 -0.94
C GLY A 331 12.82 -23.04 0.18
N SER A 332 13.46 -23.52 1.26
CA SER A 332 12.75 -24.04 2.42
C SER A 332 12.13 -22.96 3.34
N ARG A 333 12.18 -21.70 2.96
CA ARG A 333 11.80 -20.54 3.81
C ARG A 333 10.36 -20.10 3.68
N GLY A 334 9.55 -20.78 2.88
CA GLY A 334 8.12 -20.52 2.78
C GLY A 334 7.40 -20.77 4.11
N TRP A 335 6.50 -19.84 4.50
CA TRP A 335 5.81 -19.90 5.80
C TRP A 335 4.47 -20.64 5.72
N GLY A 336 3.81 -20.68 4.55
CA GLY A 336 2.53 -21.36 4.34
C GLY A 336 1.39 -20.83 5.21
N ASN A 337 1.31 -19.53 5.40
CA ASN A 337 0.33 -18.93 6.30
C ASN A 337 -0.90 -18.40 5.57
N VAL A 338 -0.75 -17.86 4.37
CA VAL A 338 -1.83 -17.24 3.59
C VAL A 338 -2.33 -18.22 2.52
N ARG A 339 -3.63 -18.27 2.33
CA ARG A 339 -4.29 -19.12 1.33
C ARG A 339 -5.37 -18.34 0.61
N ALA A 340 -5.56 -18.63 -0.68
CA ALA A 340 -6.68 -18.10 -1.44
C ALA A 340 -7.99 -18.75 -0.97
N LYS A 341 -9.05 -17.95 -0.82
CA LYS A 341 -10.41 -18.39 -0.57
C LYS A 341 -11.07 -18.90 -1.86
N THR A 342 -12.11 -19.71 -1.72
CA THR A 342 -12.90 -20.23 -2.82
C THR A 342 -13.43 -19.13 -3.74
N THR A 343 -13.89 -18.03 -3.17
CA THR A 343 -14.42 -16.87 -3.91
C THR A 343 -13.42 -16.29 -4.90
N LEU A 344 -12.13 -16.23 -4.55
CA LEU A 344 -11.09 -15.83 -5.48
C LEU A 344 -10.84 -16.89 -6.55
N VAL A 345 -10.82 -18.17 -6.17
CA VAL A 345 -10.61 -19.28 -7.11
C VAL A 345 -11.77 -19.36 -8.12
N ASP A 346 -13.02 -19.20 -7.63
CA ASP A 346 -14.23 -19.22 -8.46
C ASP A 346 -14.40 -17.97 -9.36
N ALA A 347 -13.61 -16.93 -9.15
CA ALA A 347 -13.57 -15.79 -10.08
C ALA A 347 -12.95 -16.17 -11.44
N PHE A 348 -12.24 -17.31 -11.53
CA PHE A 348 -11.64 -17.84 -12.74
C PHE A 348 -12.41 -19.04 -13.27
N ASP A 349 -12.32 -19.29 -14.57
CA ASP A 349 -12.93 -20.47 -15.17
C ASP A 349 -12.32 -21.75 -14.60
N ALA A 350 -13.15 -22.77 -14.38
CA ALA A 350 -12.72 -24.05 -13.82
C ALA A 350 -11.58 -24.70 -14.62
N ASP A 351 -11.56 -24.50 -15.94
CA ASP A 351 -10.50 -24.99 -16.83
C ASP A 351 -9.16 -24.27 -16.62
N ASP A 352 -9.17 -23.06 -16.05
CA ASP A 352 -7.97 -22.30 -15.72
C ASP A 352 -7.42 -22.63 -14.34
N VAL A 353 -8.23 -23.19 -13.45
CA VAL A 353 -7.81 -23.67 -12.12
C VAL A 353 -7.33 -25.11 -12.23
N ILE A 354 -6.33 -25.34 -13.09
CA ILE A 354 -5.72 -26.67 -13.25
C ILE A 354 -4.49 -26.78 -12.35
N PHE A 355 -4.52 -27.79 -11.47
CA PHE A 355 -3.37 -28.12 -10.62
C PHE A 355 -2.52 -29.18 -11.30
N ASN A 356 -1.51 -28.75 -12.04
CA ASN A 356 -0.57 -29.62 -12.71
C ASN A 356 0.86 -29.30 -12.23
N THR A 357 1.48 -30.23 -11.55
CA THR A 357 2.86 -30.10 -11.07
C THR A 357 3.89 -30.03 -12.20
N GLU A 358 3.54 -30.45 -13.43
CA GLU A 358 4.39 -30.32 -14.61
C GLU A 358 4.26 -28.95 -15.27
N ASP A 359 3.21 -28.18 -14.95
CA ASP A 359 2.99 -26.82 -15.44
C ASP A 359 3.25 -25.77 -14.36
N THR A 360 4.48 -25.68 -13.92
CA THR A 360 4.90 -24.79 -12.82
C THR A 360 4.65 -23.30 -13.10
N TRP A 361 4.45 -22.96 -14.36
CA TRP A 361 4.24 -21.57 -14.81
C TRP A 361 2.83 -21.27 -15.30
N GLY A 362 1.91 -22.22 -15.18
CA GLY A 362 0.56 -22.04 -15.68
C GLY A 362 0.46 -21.94 -17.20
N ASN A 363 1.38 -22.59 -17.94
CA ASN A 363 1.41 -22.56 -19.39
C ASN A 363 0.14 -23.13 -20.04
N GLN A 364 -0.50 -24.09 -19.36
CA GLN A 364 -1.74 -24.71 -19.83
C GLN A 364 -2.99 -23.90 -19.50
N LYS A 365 -2.86 -22.89 -18.63
CA LYS A 365 -3.98 -22.03 -18.25
C LYS A 365 -4.25 -21.00 -19.33
N LYS A 366 -5.55 -20.75 -19.60
CA LYS A 366 -5.96 -19.70 -20.52
C LYS A 366 -5.70 -18.32 -19.91
N ASP A 367 -6.22 -18.10 -18.71
CA ASP A 367 -5.95 -16.90 -17.92
C ASP A 367 -4.72 -17.13 -17.02
N LYS A 368 -3.60 -16.52 -17.37
CA LYS A 368 -2.33 -16.65 -16.64
C LYS A 368 -2.33 -16.02 -15.24
N ARG A 369 -3.37 -15.28 -14.89
CA ARG A 369 -3.56 -14.71 -13.55
C ARG A 369 -4.04 -15.74 -12.53
N ALA A 370 -4.58 -16.89 -13.00
CA ALA A 370 -5.03 -18.01 -12.15
C ALA A 370 -3.84 -18.79 -11.56
N GLN A 371 -3.02 -18.12 -10.76
CA GLN A 371 -1.76 -18.64 -10.19
C GLN A 371 -1.97 -19.46 -8.90
N PHE A 372 -2.97 -20.34 -8.89
CA PHE A 372 -3.29 -21.17 -7.73
C PHE A 372 -2.49 -22.46 -7.74
N MET A 373 -2.04 -22.88 -6.54
CA MET A 373 -1.26 -24.09 -6.33
C MET A 373 -1.77 -24.88 -5.15
N THR A 374 -1.47 -26.16 -5.16
CA THR A 374 -1.80 -27.06 -4.05
C THR A 374 -0.54 -27.63 -3.43
N ALA A 375 -0.61 -27.96 -2.15
CA ALA A 375 0.52 -28.55 -1.43
C ALA A 375 0.79 -30.02 -1.82
N LEU A 376 -0.19 -30.71 -2.40
CA LEU A 376 -0.11 -32.12 -2.75
C LEU A 376 -0.54 -32.36 -4.20
N PRO A 377 0.22 -33.19 -4.96
CA PRO A 377 -0.20 -33.61 -6.29
C PRO A 377 -1.59 -34.25 -6.27
N GLY A 378 -2.48 -33.83 -7.18
CA GLY A 378 -3.85 -34.34 -7.27
C GLY A 378 -4.82 -33.78 -6.24
N GLN A 379 -4.41 -32.82 -5.40
CA GLN A 379 -5.33 -32.07 -4.55
C GLN A 379 -6.28 -31.27 -5.45
N VAL A 380 -7.57 -31.59 -5.35
CA VAL A 380 -8.63 -30.83 -6.02
C VAL A 380 -9.21 -29.80 -5.06
N LYS A 381 -9.99 -28.87 -5.63
CA LYS A 381 -10.68 -27.80 -4.93
C LYS A 381 -11.15 -28.24 -3.53
N GLU A 382 -10.70 -27.53 -2.54
CA GLU A 382 -11.12 -27.51 -1.14
C GLU A 382 -11.00 -28.79 -0.32
N THR A 383 -10.03 -28.75 0.55
CA THR A 383 -10.12 -29.47 1.82
C THR A 383 -10.24 -28.45 2.96
N TRP A 384 -11.36 -27.74 3.03
CA TRP A 384 -11.65 -26.93 4.20
C TRP A 384 -12.01 -27.85 5.36
N ASP A 385 -11.16 -27.95 6.35
CA ASP A 385 -11.56 -28.53 7.61
C ASP A 385 -12.36 -27.50 8.43
N GLU A 386 -13.19 -27.96 9.36
CA GLU A 386 -14.06 -27.13 10.20
C GLU A 386 -13.29 -26.13 11.06
N ASN A 387 -11.99 -26.38 11.25
CA ASN A 387 -11.08 -25.58 12.07
C ASN A 387 -10.07 -24.76 11.24
N MET A 388 -10.35 -24.48 10.00
CA MET A 388 -9.38 -23.89 9.10
C MET A 388 -8.78 -22.57 9.59
N ALA A 389 -9.58 -21.78 10.30
CA ALA A 389 -9.07 -20.62 10.99
C ALA A 389 -8.05 -20.96 12.10
N MET A 390 -7.89 -22.22 12.45
CA MET A 390 -7.02 -22.74 13.51
C MET A 390 -5.91 -23.67 12.98
N THR A 391 -6.02 -24.22 11.76
CA THR A 391 -5.01 -25.16 11.27
C THR A 391 -3.81 -24.47 10.67
N SER A 392 -2.63 -24.85 11.16
CA SER A 392 -1.35 -24.53 10.52
C SER A 392 -1.08 -25.39 9.27
N THR A 393 -2.02 -26.28 8.91
CA THR A 393 -1.83 -27.23 7.82
C THR A 393 -2.13 -26.57 6.48
N PHE A 394 -1.13 -26.37 5.68
CA PHE A 394 -1.22 -25.70 4.37
C PHE A 394 -2.08 -26.46 3.33
N THR A 395 -2.48 -27.69 3.64
CA THR A 395 -3.36 -28.50 2.79
C THR A 395 -4.81 -28.03 2.76
N CYS A 396 -5.20 -27.09 3.63
CA CYS A 396 -6.54 -26.54 3.69
C CYS A 396 -6.58 -25.22 2.91
N GLY A 397 -6.92 -25.22 1.63
CA GLY A 397 -6.95 -24.05 0.75
C GLY A 397 -5.86 -24.06 -0.31
N TYR A 398 -5.70 -22.95 -1.02
CA TYR A 398 -4.78 -22.84 -2.15
C TYR A 398 -3.63 -21.90 -1.84
N GLY A 399 -2.38 -22.31 -2.16
CA GLY A 399 -1.28 -21.40 -2.34
C GLY A 399 -1.55 -20.49 -3.53
N TYR A 400 -0.96 -19.29 -3.52
CA TYR A 400 -1.10 -18.33 -4.60
C TYR A 400 0.28 -17.80 -4.96
N ILE A 401 0.78 -18.12 -6.15
CA ILE A 401 2.16 -17.89 -6.57
C ILE A 401 2.30 -16.72 -7.55
N LYS A 402 1.47 -15.72 -7.46
CA LYS A 402 1.58 -14.49 -8.24
C LYS A 402 2.97 -13.84 -8.08
N TRP A 403 3.46 -13.80 -6.85
CA TRP A 403 4.75 -13.24 -6.46
C TRP A 403 5.82 -14.30 -6.42
N ARG A 404 6.93 -14.11 -7.17
CA ARG A 404 8.04 -15.06 -7.21
C ARG A 404 9.38 -14.34 -7.17
N ASN A 405 10.28 -14.78 -6.30
CA ASN A 405 11.61 -14.21 -6.15
C ASN A 405 12.59 -14.74 -7.21
N VAL A 406 12.15 -14.75 -8.46
CA VAL A 406 12.94 -15.12 -9.63
C VAL A 406 12.77 -14.05 -10.70
N THR A 407 13.75 -13.94 -11.60
CA THR A 407 13.70 -13.01 -12.73
C THR A 407 12.77 -13.52 -13.85
N LYS A 408 12.48 -12.67 -14.84
CA LYS A 408 11.71 -13.05 -16.04
C LYS A 408 12.33 -14.22 -16.83
N ASP A 409 13.62 -14.47 -16.64
CA ASP A 409 14.36 -15.57 -17.26
C ASP A 409 14.47 -16.80 -16.33
N ASP A 410 13.64 -16.88 -15.29
CA ASP A 410 13.55 -17.98 -14.31
C ASP A 410 14.83 -18.20 -13.50
N GLN A 411 15.63 -17.14 -13.32
CA GLN A 411 16.83 -17.20 -12.49
C GLN A 411 16.50 -16.76 -11.06
N LEU A 412 17.08 -17.41 -10.07
CA LEU A 412 16.96 -16.96 -8.69
C LEU A 412 17.50 -15.53 -8.57
N CYS A 413 16.81 -14.72 -7.77
CA CYS A 413 17.25 -13.37 -7.45
C CYS A 413 18.71 -13.34 -6.95
N ALA A 414 19.49 -12.37 -7.40
CA ALA A 414 20.89 -12.22 -7.00
C ALA A 414 21.08 -12.00 -5.47
N ALA A 415 20.09 -11.44 -4.79
CA ALA A 415 20.06 -11.29 -3.33
C ALA A 415 19.83 -12.62 -2.58
N GLY A 416 19.53 -13.72 -3.29
CA GLY A 416 19.27 -15.04 -2.74
C GLY A 416 17.82 -15.24 -2.32
N ASP A 417 17.60 -16.15 -1.37
CA ASP A 417 16.28 -16.60 -0.92
C ASP A 417 15.83 -16.00 0.43
N THR A 418 16.67 -15.17 1.06
CA THR A 418 16.40 -14.61 2.39
C THR A 418 15.49 -13.41 2.33
N TYR A 419 15.79 -12.47 1.46
CA TYR A 419 14.98 -11.30 1.19
C TYR A 419 14.71 -11.19 -0.31
N THR A 420 13.52 -10.70 -0.66
CA THR A 420 13.12 -10.50 -2.05
C THR A 420 13.59 -9.15 -2.57
N SER A 421 13.82 -9.07 -3.88
CA SER A 421 14.05 -7.80 -4.60
C SER A 421 12.87 -7.41 -5.47
N ILE A 422 11.67 -7.94 -5.19
CA ILE A 422 10.46 -7.59 -5.93
C ILE A 422 9.94 -6.24 -5.41
N ASP A 423 9.86 -5.25 -6.25
CA ASP A 423 9.21 -4.00 -5.91
C ASP A 423 7.69 -4.18 -5.84
N PHE A 424 7.05 -3.55 -4.84
CA PHE A 424 5.60 -3.60 -4.76
C PHE A 424 4.99 -2.53 -5.69
N PRO A 425 4.24 -2.91 -6.74
CA PRO A 425 3.66 -1.98 -7.71
C PRO A 425 2.44 -1.27 -7.10
N LEU A 426 2.66 -0.25 -6.26
CA LEU A 426 1.59 0.45 -5.56
C LEU A 426 0.62 1.13 -6.54
N PHE A 427 1.16 1.70 -7.62
CA PHE A 427 0.39 2.21 -8.76
C PHE A 427 0.92 1.58 -10.05
N ARG A 428 0.01 1.06 -10.86
CA ARG A 428 0.32 0.53 -12.19
C ARG A 428 -0.79 0.81 -13.20
N THR A 429 -0.42 0.92 -14.44
CA THR A 429 -1.28 1.41 -15.54
C THR A 429 -2.55 0.59 -15.74
N ALA A 430 -2.52 -0.72 -15.51
CA ALA A 430 -3.72 -1.54 -15.62
C ALA A 430 -4.87 -1.07 -14.74
N ASP A 431 -4.58 -0.50 -13.55
CA ASP A 431 -5.64 0.06 -12.70
C ASP A 431 -6.25 1.32 -13.32
N ALA A 432 -5.46 2.17 -14.00
CA ALA A 432 -6.02 3.32 -14.73
C ALA A 432 -7.00 2.87 -15.84
N TYR A 433 -6.69 1.80 -16.57
CA TYR A 433 -7.62 1.23 -17.56
C TYR A 433 -8.93 0.78 -16.93
N LEU A 434 -8.88 0.02 -15.83
CA LEU A 434 -10.08 -0.47 -15.17
C LEU A 434 -10.83 0.65 -14.41
N MET A 435 -10.14 1.64 -13.85
CA MET A 435 -10.77 2.85 -13.28
C MET A 435 -11.52 3.65 -14.35
N ALA A 436 -10.92 3.85 -15.53
CA ALA A 436 -11.56 4.53 -16.65
C ALA A 436 -12.80 3.77 -17.14
N ALA A 437 -12.69 2.47 -17.30
CA ALA A 437 -13.80 1.61 -17.71
C ALA A 437 -14.94 1.63 -16.68
N GLU A 438 -14.65 1.50 -15.40
CA GLU A 438 -15.63 1.57 -14.31
C GLU A 438 -16.31 2.94 -14.27
N ALA A 439 -15.56 4.03 -14.39
CA ALA A 439 -16.11 5.38 -14.40
C ALA A 439 -17.11 5.58 -15.55
N ILE A 440 -16.81 5.04 -16.73
CA ILE A 440 -17.75 5.06 -17.88
C ILE A 440 -19.02 4.26 -17.55
N LEU A 441 -18.89 3.07 -16.96
CA LEU A 441 -20.04 2.26 -16.57
C LEU A 441 -20.91 2.91 -15.51
N ARG A 442 -20.32 3.79 -14.67
CA ARG A 442 -21.02 4.58 -13.64
C ARG A 442 -21.57 5.91 -14.15
N GLY A 443 -21.37 6.26 -15.42
CA GLY A 443 -22.00 7.41 -16.05
C GLY A 443 -21.07 8.54 -16.50
N ALA A 444 -19.75 8.34 -16.51
CA ALA A 444 -18.86 9.29 -17.18
C ALA A 444 -19.20 9.41 -18.68
N ASN A 445 -19.07 10.62 -19.20
CA ASN A 445 -19.46 10.94 -20.57
C ASN A 445 -18.42 10.42 -21.60
N ALA A 446 -18.45 9.12 -21.85
CA ALA A 446 -17.66 8.45 -22.88
C ALA A 446 -18.43 7.24 -23.43
N PRO A 447 -18.11 6.78 -24.66
CA PRO A 447 -18.77 5.61 -25.26
C PRO A 447 -18.53 4.35 -24.41
N ARG A 448 -19.59 3.53 -24.26
CA ARG A 448 -19.45 2.22 -23.59
C ARG A 448 -18.46 1.29 -24.30
N SER A 449 -18.33 1.41 -25.63
CA SER A 449 -17.30 0.70 -26.39
C SER A 449 -15.88 1.01 -25.93
N THR A 450 -15.60 2.24 -25.49
CA THR A 450 -14.30 2.62 -24.92
C THR A 450 -14.02 1.84 -23.62
N ALA A 451 -15.01 1.67 -22.76
CA ALA A 451 -14.87 0.83 -21.56
C ALA A 451 -14.61 -0.64 -21.94
N LEU A 452 -15.29 -1.15 -22.96
CA LEU A 452 -15.07 -2.50 -23.48
C LEU A 452 -13.64 -2.67 -24.03
N ASP A 453 -13.15 -1.69 -24.78
CA ASP A 453 -11.79 -1.72 -25.34
C ASP A 453 -10.75 -1.75 -24.21
N TYR A 454 -10.89 -0.90 -23.20
CA TYR A 454 -10.00 -0.89 -22.04
C TYR A 454 -9.99 -2.22 -21.29
N VAL A 455 -11.15 -2.79 -21.02
CA VAL A 455 -11.25 -4.09 -20.35
C VAL A 455 -10.63 -5.20 -21.21
N ASN A 456 -10.90 -5.21 -22.52
CA ASN A 456 -10.37 -6.21 -23.40
C ASN A 456 -8.85 -6.12 -23.58
N GLU A 457 -8.26 -4.94 -23.51
CA GLU A 457 -6.82 -4.76 -23.54
C GLU A 457 -6.15 -5.39 -22.31
N ILE A 458 -6.74 -5.19 -21.12
CA ILE A 458 -6.28 -5.85 -19.89
C ILE A 458 -6.43 -7.37 -19.99
N ARG A 459 -7.54 -7.88 -20.52
CA ARG A 459 -7.85 -9.30 -20.57
C ARG A 459 -7.02 -10.07 -21.61
N GLU A 460 -6.66 -9.46 -22.72
CA GLU A 460 -5.84 -10.12 -23.74
C GLU A 460 -4.42 -10.44 -23.25
N ARG A 461 -3.83 -9.59 -22.44
CA ARG A 461 -2.46 -9.67 -21.94
C ARG A 461 -2.13 -11.01 -21.24
N PRO A 462 -2.87 -11.47 -20.23
CA PRO A 462 -2.58 -12.74 -19.56
C PRO A 462 -2.90 -13.97 -20.41
N TYR A 463 -3.68 -13.82 -21.50
CA TYR A 463 -3.99 -14.90 -22.44
C TYR A 463 -2.93 -15.03 -23.53
N MET A 464 -2.28 -13.92 -23.92
CA MET A 464 -1.39 -13.79 -25.06
C MET A 464 0.07 -13.49 -24.69
N SER A 465 0.50 -13.86 -23.48
CA SER A 465 1.90 -13.64 -23.07
C SER A 465 2.88 -14.20 -24.10
N ASP A 466 3.78 -13.35 -24.62
CA ASP A 466 4.72 -13.67 -25.71
C ASP A 466 5.58 -14.92 -25.43
N LYS A 467 6.00 -15.13 -24.19
CA LYS A 467 6.78 -16.30 -23.79
C LYS A 467 6.04 -17.62 -24.08
N TYR A 468 4.73 -17.61 -24.00
CA TYR A 468 3.88 -18.79 -24.21
C TYR A 468 3.34 -18.89 -25.63
N ALA A 469 3.12 -17.74 -26.30
CA ALA A 469 2.81 -17.69 -27.69
C ALA A 469 3.98 -18.21 -28.55
N GLN A 470 5.22 -17.86 -28.19
CA GLN A 470 6.44 -18.37 -28.83
C GLN A 470 6.61 -19.90 -28.67
N ALA A 471 6.12 -20.47 -27.56
CA ALA A 471 6.13 -21.92 -27.36
C ALA A 471 5.04 -22.65 -28.19
N GLY A 472 4.19 -21.92 -28.94
CA GLY A 472 3.12 -22.50 -29.76
C GLY A 472 1.97 -23.12 -28.96
N ILE A 473 1.91 -22.85 -27.64
CA ILE A 473 1.03 -23.58 -26.74
C ILE A 473 -0.42 -23.08 -26.84
N ARG A 474 -0.65 -21.78 -27.12
CA ARG A 474 -2.01 -21.19 -27.27
C ARG A 474 -2.02 -19.86 -28.02
N SER A 475 -1.97 -19.90 -29.35
CA SER A 475 -2.15 -18.70 -30.17
C SER A 475 -3.60 -18.36 -30.50
N ASP A 476 -4.54 -19.22 -30.11
CA ASP A 476 -5.95 -19.18 -30.53
C ASP A 476 -6.93 -18.84 -29.40
N VAL A 477 -6.44 -18.56 -28.22
CA VAL A 477 -7.28 -18.26 -27.05
C VAL A 477 -7.31 -16.77 -26.79
N SER A 478 -8.49 -16.16 -26.89
CA SER A 478 -8.75 -14.76 -26.58
C SER A 478 -9.46 -14.62 -25.23
N GLY A 479 -9.01 -13.66 -24.42
CA GLY A 479 -9.70 -13.27 -23.19
C GLY A 479 -10.81 -12.25 -23.39
N LYS A 480 -11.04 -11.79 -24.63
CA LYS A 480 -12.04 -10.75 -24.92
C LYS A 480 -13.45 -11.14 -24.54
N ILE A 481 -14.16 -10.15 -24.05
CA ILE A 481 -15.60 -10.23 -23.79
C ILE A 481 -16.38 -9.38 -24.79
N ASN A 482 -17.69 -9.62 -24.85
CA ASN A 482 -18.62 -8.81 -25.63
C ASN A 482 -19.24 -7.71 -24.77
N GLU A 483 -19.80 -6.68 -25.41
CA GLU A 483 -20.43 -5.56 -24.71
C GLU A 483 -21.58 -5.97 -23.80
N SER A 484 -22.30 -7.06 -24.14
CA SER A 484 -23.39 -7.61 -23.31
C SER A 484 -22.92 -8.22 -21.98
N GLU A 485 -21.66 -8.65 -21.91
CA GLU A 485 -21.05 -9.21 -20.70
C GLU A 485 -20.51 -8.11 -19.78
N LEU A 486 -20.17 -6.95 -20.33
CA LEU A 486 -19.59 -5.84 -19.58
C LEU A 486 -20.67 -5.15 -18.72
N ASN A 487 -20.59 -5.29 -17.42
CA ASN A 487 -21.42 -4.63 -16.42
C ASN A 487 -20.62 -4.45 -15.12
N LEU A 488 -21.21 -3.82 -14.10
CA LEU A 488 -20.52 -3.55 -12.84
C LEU A 488 -20.16 -4.83 -12.07
N ASP A 489 -21.00 -5.87 -12.07
CA ASP A 489 -20.65 -7.15 -11.41
C ASP A 489 -19.47 -7.82 -12.11
N PHE A 490 -19.45 -7.81 -13.45
CA PHE A 490 -18.30 -8.26 -14.22
C PHE A 490 -17.04 -7.45 -13.90
N MET A 491 -17.17 -6.10 -13.80
CA MET A 491 -16.05 -5.22 -13.47
C MET A 491 -15.45 -5.54 -12.11
N LEU A 492 -16.28 -5.77 -11.09
CA LEU A 492 -15.81 -6.15 -9.75
C LEU A 492 -15.05 -7.50 -9.76
N ALA A 493 -15.54 -8.47 -10.55
CA ALA A 493 -14.86 -9.76 -10.72
C ALA A 493 -13.56 -9.61 -11.54
N GLU A 494 -13.53 -8.74 -12.56
CA GLU A 494 -12.32 -8.49 -13.34
C GLU A 494 -11.24 -7.81 -12.51
N ARG A 495 -11.60 -6.83 -11.67
CA ARG A 495 -10.69 -6.22 -10.71
C ARG A 495 -10.15 -7.24 -9.71
N GLN A 496 -10.97 -8.18 -9.24
CA GLN A 496 -10.52 -9.27 -8.38
C GLN A 496 -9.47 -10.16 -9.07
N ARG A 497 -9.71 -10.56 -10.33
CA ARG A 497 -8.76 -11.35 -11.11
C ARG A 497 -7.43 -10.63 -11.33
N GLU A 498 -7.51 -9.34 -11.63
CA GLU A 498 -6.34 -8.53 -11.97
C GLU A 498 -5.51 -8.17 -10.73
N PHE A 499 -6.17 -7.73 -9.65
CA PHE A 499 -5.52 -7.10 -8.50
C PHE A 499 -5.48 -7.95 -7.22
N ALA A 500 -5.83 -9.22 -7.25
CA ALA A 500 -5.72 -10.08 -6.06
C ALA A 500 -4.31 -9.97 -5.44
N SER A 501 -4.22 -9.70 -4.15
CA SER A 501 -3.00 -9.41 -3.38
C SER A 501 -2.30 -8.06 -3.70
N GLU A 502 -2.99 -7.11 -4.34
CA GLU A 502 -2.45 -5.77 -4.61
C GLU A 502 -3.14 -4.66 -3.78
N LEU A 503 -3.80 -5.03 -2.68
CA LEU A 503 -4.28 -4.12 -1.61
C LEU A 503 -5.36 -3.12 -2.05
N VAL A 504 -6.33 -3.59 -2.83
CA VAL A 504 -7.45 -2.75 -3.31
C VAL A 504 -8.82 -3.41 -3.15
N ARG A 505 -8.87 -4.68 -2.70
CA ARG A 505 -10.12 -5.45 -2.73
C ARG A 505 -11.19 -4.93 -1.80
N ARG A 506 -10.85 -4.55 -0.56
CA ARG A 506 -11.79 -3.97 0.40
C ARG A 506 -12.40 -2.67 -0.14
N THR A 507 -11.55 -1.76 -0.60
CA THR A 507 -12.00 -0.49 -1.22
C THR A 507 -12.95 -0.75 -2.39
N ASP A 508 -12.65 -1.72 -3.26
CA ASP A 508 -13.52 -2.13 -4.37
C ASP A 508 -14.87 -2.67 -3.85
N LEU A 509 -14.86 -3.61 -2.92
CA LEU A 509 -16.10 -4.19 -2.36
C LEU A 509 -16.99 -3.14 -1.70
N ILE A 510 -16.41 -2.16 -1.00
CA ILE A 510 -17.14 -1.04 -0.40
C ILE A 510 -17.78 -0.19 -1.49
N ARG A 511 -17.02 0.21 -2.52
CA ARG A 511 -17.52 1.04 -3.64
C ARG A 511 -18.62 0.36 -4.43
N PHE A 512 -18.62 -0.95 -4.51
CA PHE A 512 -19.68 -1.73 -5.15
C PHE A 512 -20.82 -2.12 -4.21
N GLY A 513 -20.79 -1.71 -2.93
CA GLY A 513 -21.81 -2.03 -1.94
C GLY A 513 -21.89 -3.52 -1.58
N LYS A 514 -20.76 -4.23 -1.67
CA LYS A 514 -20.66 -5.68 -1.50
C LYS A 514 -19.81 -6.08 -0.28
N PHE A 515 -19.28 -5.14 0.49
CA PHE A 515 -18.39 -5.46 1.60
C PHE A 515 -19.14 -5.96 2.84
N THR A 516 -20.10 -5.22 3.35
CA THR A 516 -20.86 -5.61 4.53
C THR A 516 -22.04 -6.49 4.21
N LYS A 517 -22.69 -6.30 3.06
CA LYS A 517 -23.93 -6.97 2.64
C LYS A 517 -23.86 -7.44 1.20
N ASN A 518 -24.80 -8.33 0.85
CA ASN A 518 -25.04 -8.81 -0.51
C ASN A 518 -23.86 -9.59 -1.14
N ASN A 519 -22.87 -9.99 -0.35
CA ASN A 519 -21.78 -10.86 -0.75
C ASN A 519 -21.21 -11.54 0.49
N ASN A 520 -21.28 -12.85 0.57
CA ASN A 520 -20.76 -13.62 1.68
C ASN A 520 -19.58 -14.47 1.21
N TRP A 521 -18.58 -14.52 2.04
CA TRP A 521 -17.37 -15.33 1.84
C TRP A 521 -16.99 -16.05 3.13
N ASP A 522 -16.18 -17.07 3.02
CA ASP A 522 -15.76 -17.90 4.14
C ASP A 522 -15.20 -17.05 5.29
N TRP A 523 -15.73 -17.28 6.47
CA TRP A 523 -15.37 -16.66 7.75
C TRP A 523 -15.81 -15.22 7.94
N LYS A 524 -16.54 -14.62 7.01
CA LYS A 524 -17.19 -13.32 7.25
C LYS A 524 -18.14 -13.46 8.46
N ASN A 525 -18.00 -12.55 9.43
CA ASN A 525 -18.66 -12.59 10.75
C ASN A 525 -18.32 -13.85 11.59
N GLY A 526 -17.20 -14.51 11.32
CA GLY A 526 -16.80 -15.75 12.00
C GLY A 526 -17.59 -16.99 11.62
N GLU A 527 -18.52 -16.88 10.67
CA GLU A 527 -19.31 -17.99 10.14
C GLU A 527 -18.61 -18.60 8.93
N ARG A 528 -18.56 -19.94 8.85
CA ARG A 528 -17.84 -20.63 7.77
C ARG A 528 -18.29 -20.21 6.36
N THR A 529 -19.59 -20.11 6.14
CA THR A 529 -20.18 -19.71 4.86
C THR A 529 -20.38 -18.20 4.75
N GLY A 530 -19.99 -17.48 5.81
CA GLY A 530 -20.17 -16.05 5.92
C GLY A 530 -21.61 -15.61 6.13
N THR A 531 -21.76 -14.44 6.72
CA THR A 531 -23.04 -13.73 6.85
C THR A 531 -22.81 -12.23 6.69
N ASP A 532 -23.87 -11.48 6.42
CA ASP A 532 -23.81 -10.02 6.44
C ASP A 532 -23.35 -9.51 7.82
N VAL A 533 -22.64 -8.40 7.82
CA VAL A 533 -22.16 -7.72 9.02
C VAL A 533 -22.73 -6.30 9.14
N ASP A 534 -22.51 -5.67 10.27
CA ASP A 534 -22.88 -4.28 10.52
C ASP A 534 -22.09 -3.31 9.63
N ASP A 535 -22.72 -2.20 9.20
CA ASP A 535 -22.08 -1.20 8.36
C ASP A 535 -20.98 -0.38 9.08
N LYS A 536 -20.86 -0.50 10.40
CA LYS A 536 -19.70 0.05 11.13
C LYS A 536 -18.36 -0.43 10.55
N TYR A 537 -18.32 -1.66 10.02
CA TYR A 537 -17.13 -2.26 9.43
C TYR A 537 -16.71 -1.65 8.08
N LEU A 538 -17.49 -0.70 7.53
CA LEU A 538 -17.05 0.13 6.39
C LEU A 538 -15.90 1.08 6.75
N LEU A 539 -15.64 1.30 8.04
CA LEU A 539 -14.48 2.03 8.55
C LEU A 539 -13.83 1.25 9.67
N PHE A 540 -12.54 1.45 9.84
CA PHE A 540 -11.83 1.01 11.05
C PHE A 540 -12.03 2.01 12.18
N PRO A 541 -12.01 1.56 13.45
CA PRO A 541 -12.08 2.47 14.59
C PRO A 541 -10.83 3.35 14.68
N ILE A 542 -11.00 4.58 15.17
CA ILE A 542 -9.86 5.37 15.66
C ILE A 542 -9.25 4.61 16.85
N PRO A 543 -7.93 4.40 16.91
CA PRO A 543 -7.30 3.67 18.00
C PRO A 543 -7.61 4.30 19.37
N GLU A 544 -7.84 3.45 20.38
CA GLU A 544 -8.19 3.92 21.72
C GLU A 544 -7.11 4.83 22.32
N SER A 545 -5.83 4.53 22.07
CA SER A 545 -4.71 5.37 22.49
C SER A 545 -4.81 6.81 21.99
N GLU A 546 -5.26 6.98 20.75
CA GLU A 546 -5.40 8.30 20.13
C GLU A 546 -6.55 9.10 20.73
N LEU A 547 -7.68 8.43 21.02
CA LEU A 547 -8.82 9.05 21.69
C LEU A 547 -8.49 9.53 23.11
N VAL A 548 -7.64 8.77 23.81
CA VAL A 548 -7.16 9.16 25.15
C VAL A 548 -6.23 10.38 25.08
N ASN A 549 -5.34 10.40 24.10
CA ASN A 549 -4.32 11.45 23.96
C ASN A 549 -4.89 12.75 23.36
N ASN A 550 -5.93 12.67 22.54
CA ASN A 550 -6.55 13.83 21.90
C ASN A 550 -8.06 13.88 22.14
N PRO A 551 -8.51 14.67 23.15
CA PRO A 551 -9.92 14.76 23.55
C PRO A 551 -10.84 15.42 22.49
N THR A 552 -10.30 15.96 21.40
CA THR A 552 -11.10 16.52 20.30
C THR A 552 -11.60 15.43 19.34
N LEU A 553 -11.00 14.23 19.39
CA LEU A 553 -11.37 13.13 18.53
C LEU A 553 -12.70 12.49 18.95
N LYS A 554 -13.46 12.10 17.95
CA LYS A 554 -14.68 11.30 18.11
C LYS A 554 -14.48 9.98 17.39
N GLN A 555 -14.91 8.92 18.02
CA GLN A 555 -14.91 7.59 17.45
C GLN A 555 -15.87 7.49 16.26
N ASN A 556 -15.57 6.62 15.30
CA ASN A 556 -16.48 6.26 14.23
C ASN A 556 -17.75 5.59 14.79
N GLU A 557 -18.87 5.81 14.13
CA GLU A 557 -20.18 5.30 14.56
C GLU A 557 -20.15 3.76 14.69
N GLY A 558 -20.68 3.26 15.80
CA GLY A 558 -20.77 1.82 16.10
C GLY A 558 -19.61 1.25 16.92
N TYR A 559 -18.55 2.04 17.20
CA TYR A 559 -17.41 1.63 18.04
C TYR A 559 -17.39 2.31 19.41
#